data_04b2c8b4b1730f1d011d39d54c6c13ff
#
_entry.id   04b2c8b4b1730f1d011d39d54c6c13ff
#
_cell.length_a   1.000
_cell.length_b   1.000
_cell.length_c   1.000
_cell.angle_alpha   90.00
_cell.angle_beta   90.00
_cell.angle_gamma   90.00
#
_symmetry.space_group_name_H-M   'P 1'
#
loop_
_entity.id
_entity.type
_entity.pdbx_description
1 polymer ?
#
loop_
_entity_poly.entity_id
_entity_poly.type
_entity_poly.pdbx_seq_one_letter_code
_entity_poly.pdbx_strand_id
1 'polypeptide(L)'
;MADVGRFGVFLPSYIWDGDGAERARGIKQFARTVEDLGFDSLFITDHLLVGKRFYSVNWLEPLTTLAVAAGATERVRLGTSILIMPLRNPVLLAKELATLQFLSDNRVVIGAGVGWNDAEYEAVGVHKSERGKRTDEMLDIMLPLLEGETVTYHGRYYSVDDVFIEPRAAQRPAFWVGGGSQLANPKSPDVPKFVESVKARTLRTDGWIPRPTCPPPDIRRDWDELQAFFGENGQDARQLSVAHENFLHLVLTNDPVRAREEQHRAFLKVMSGERGPEYLETVYLFGTPDEVISSLQARVDAGVEQFILHTMTPDPQQLNDWVREIIPNVVFPATAGPVRKPNRDAVAVES
;
A
#
# COMPACT_ATOMS: atom_id res chain seq x y z
N MET A 1 -16.90 4.72 -19.45
CA MET A 1 -15.55 5.28 -19.14
C MET A 1 -14.75 4.16 -18.50
N ALA A 2 -13.47 4.05 -18.84
CA ALA A 2 -12.59 3.09 -18.17
C ALA A 2 -12.58 3.36 -16.66
N ASP A 3 -12.53 2.30 -15.85
CA ASP A 3 -12.59 2.42 -14.39
C ASP A 3 -11.22 2.78 -13.78
N VAL A 4 -10.67 3.92 -14.24
CA VAL A 4 -9.38 4.46 -13.75
C VAL A 4 -9.42 4.65 -12.23
N GLY A 5 -10.61 4.93 -11.68
CA GLY A 5 -10.85 5.08 -10.25
C GLY A 5 -10.63 3.82 -9.41
N ARG A 6 -10.19 2.69 -10.00
CA ARG A 6 -9.77 1.48 -9.28
C ARG A 6 -8.26 1.27 -9.30
N PHE A 7 -7.52 2.23 -9.83
CA PHE A 7 -6.07 2.15 -9.91
C PHE A 7 -5.43 3.28 -9.13
N GLY A 8 -4.55 2.91 -8.22
CA GLY A 8 -3.61 3.79 -7.56
C GLY A 8 -2.23 3.64 -8.17
N VAL A 9 -1.41 4.66 -8.01
CA VAL A 9 -0.07 4.73 -8.58
C VAL A 9 0.95 5.02 -7.48
N PHE A 10 2.09 4.32 -7.50
CA PHE A 10 3.20 4.68 -6.63
C PHE A 10 3.86 5.97 -7.11
N LEU A 11 3.96 6.92 -6.19
CA LEU A 11 4.77 8.10 -6.38
C LEU A 11 6.25 7.66 -6.46
N PRO A 12 6.98 8.01 -7.52
CA PRO A 12 8.38 7.63 -7.65
C PRO A 12 9.24 8.45 -6.66
N SER A 13 9.25 7.99 -5.40
CA SER A 13 9.88 8.64 -4.24
C SER A 13 11.33 8.20 -4.00
N TYR A 14 11.92 7.46 -4.94
CA TYR A 14 13.32 7.10 -4.87
C TYR A 14 14.21 8.24 -5.40
N ILE A 15 15.44 8.28 -4.91
CA ILE A 15 16.39 9.35 -5.26
C ILE A 15 16.84 9.17 -6.71
N TRP A 16 16.58 10.18 -7.53
CA TRP A 16 17.05 10.29 -8.92
C TRP A 16 18.28 11.16 -9.02
N ASP A 17 18.94 11.12 -10.17
CA ASP A 17 19.96 12.10 -10.53
C ASP A 17 19.30 13.49 -10.71
N GLY A 18 20.04 14.56 -10.42
CA GLY A 18 19.55 15.92 -10.46
C GLY A 18 19.58 16.63 -9.10
N ASP A 19 19.24 17.93 -9.07
CA ASP A 19 19.18 18.70 -7.83
C ASP A 19 17.86 18.50 -7.06
N GLY A 20 17.85 18.86 -5.76
CA GLY A 20 16.68 18.67 -4.91
C GLY A 20 15.45 19.48 -5.35
N ALA A 21 15.65 20.64 -5.95
CA ALA A 21 14.55 21.49 -6.44
C ALA A 21 13.91 20.89 -7.69
N GLU A 22 14.69 20.31 -8.58
CA GLU A 22 14.20 19.59 -9.77
C GLU A 22 13.40 18.37 -9.36
N ARG A 23 13.89 17.56 -8.42
CA ARG A 23 13.18 16.39 -7.86
C ARG A 23 11.87 16.78 -7.22
N ALA A 24 11.84 17.83 -6.42
CA ALA A 24 10.61 18.32 -5.79
C ALA A 24 9.57 18.79 -6.83
N ARG A 25 10.01 19.43 -7.92
CA ARG A 25 9.12 19.79 -9.04
C ARG A 25 8.59 18.54 -9.74
N GLY A 26 9.45 17.55 -10.01
CA GLY A 26 9.07 16.29 -10.65
C GLY A 26 8.02 15.50 -9.85
N ILE A 27 8.19 15.40 -8.53
CA ILE A 27 7.22 14.76 -7.62
C ILE A 27 5.86 15.44 -7.70
N LYS A 28 5.83 16.78 -7.60
CA LYS A 28 4.58 17.56 -7.67
C LYS A 28 3.90 17.41 -9.05
N GLN A 29 4.67 17.42 -10.11
CA GLN A 29 4.14 17.28 -11.47
C GLN A 29 3.59 15.87 -11.69
N PHE A 30 4.30 14.83 -11.25
CA PHE A 30 3.83 13.45 -11.33
C PHE A 30 2.51 13.26 -10.55
N ALA A 31 2.43 13.81 -9.33
CA ALA A 31 1.22 13.76 -8.52
C ALA A 31 0.01 14.41 -9.22
N ARG A 32 0.20 15.57 -9.85
CA ARG A 32 -0.84 16.23 -10.66
C ARG A 32 -1.24 15.39 -11.87
N THR A 33 -0.28 14.81 -12.57
CA THR A 33 -0.57 13.95 -13.74
C THR A 33 -1.42 12.75 -13.33
N VAL A 34 -1.14 12.11 -12.20
CA VAL A 34 -1.95 11.01 -11.67
C VAL A 34 -3.39 11.48 -11.41
N GLU A 35 -3.56 12.63 -10.77
CA GLU A 35 -4.88 13.22 -10.49
C GLU A 35 -5.63 13.61 -11.77
N ASP A 36 -4.96 14.24 -12.73
CA ASP A 36 -5.55 14.71 -13.99
C ASP A 36 -6.00 13.54 -14.88
N LEU A 37 -5.29 12.43 -14.84
CA LEU A 37 -5.65 11.18 -15.54
C LEU A 37 -6.79 10.41 -14.84
N GLY A 38 -7.21 10.82 -13.64
CA GLY A 38 -8.34 10.24 -12.93
C GLY A 38 -8.04 8.99 -12.12
N PHE A 39 -6.77 8.72 -11.82
CA PHE A 39 -6.39 7.65 -10.89
C PHE A 39 -6.97 7.92 -9.51
N ASP A 40 -7.28 6.85 -8.78
CA ASP A 40 -7.89 6.92 -7.46
C ASP A 40 -6.93 7.46 -6.39
N SER A 41 -5.68 7.03 -6.42
CA SER A 41 -4.76 7.25 -5.31
C SER A 41 -3.29 7.31 -5.73
N LEU A 42 -2.53 8.04 -4.91
CA LEU A 42 -1.07 8.06 -4.90
C LEU A 42 -0.56 7.29 -3.68
N PHE A 43 0.29 6.32 -3.89
CA PHE A 43 0.92 5.56 -2.82
C PHE A 43 2.43 5.80 -2.78
N ILE A 44 3.03 5.52 -1.63
CA ILE A 44 4.47 5.63 -1.42
C ILE A 44 4.98 4.44 -0.60
N THR A 45 6.19 4.00 -0.92
CA THR A 45 6.90 2.97 -0.18
C THR A 45 7.58 3.57 1.05
N ASP A 46 7.61 2.83 2.16
CA ASP A 46 8.36 3.19 3.37
C ASP A 46 9.59 2.27 3.54
N HIS A 47 10.76 2.88 3.40
CA HIS A 47 12.04 2.30 3.81
C HIS A 47 12.91 3.37 4.43
N LEU A 48 13.34 3.13 5.67
CA LEU A 48 14.25 4.01 6.38
C LEU A 48 15.67 3.95 5.80
N LEU A 49 16.08 2.78 5.37
CA LEU A 49 17.41 2.51 4.84
C LEU A 49 17.33 1.84 3.48
N VAL A 50 18.42 1.91 2.71
CA VAL A 50 18.52 1.16 1.45
C VAL A 50 18.45 -0.35 1.74
N GLY A 51 17.37 -0.98 1.32
CA GLY A 51 17.16 -2.42 1.45
C GLY A 51 17.96 -3.19 0.41
N LYS A 52 19.30 -3.16 0.45
CA LYS A 52 20.24 -3.69 -0.57
C LYS A 52 19.91 -5.08 -1.10
N ARG A 53 19.16 -5.87 -0.34
CA ARG A 53 18.76 -7.22 -0.75
C ARG A 53 17.68 -7.20 -1.85
N PHE A 54 16.79 -6.21 -1.84
CA PHE A 54 15.64 -6.18 -2.75
C PHE A 54 15.59 -4.95 -3.63
N TYR A 55 16.23 -3.85 -3.22
CA TYR A 55 16.19 -2.58 -3.91
C TYR A 55 17.59 -2.04 -4.20
N SER A 56 17.74 -1.43 -5.38
CA SER A 56 18.96 -0.70 -5.79
C SER A 56 18.83 0.80 -5.52
N VAL A 57 17.70 1.26 -5.03
CA VAL A 57 17.37 2.67 -4.81
C VAL A 57 17.15 2.98 -3.34
N ASN A 58 17.22 4.26 -3.00
CA ASN A 58 16.86 4.80 -1.70
C ASN A 58 15.55 5.58 -1.81
N TRP A 59 14.68 5.47 -0.80
CA TRP A 59 13.36 6.07 -0.79
C TRP A 59 13.35 7.36 0.02
N LEU A 60 12.51 8.34 -0.37
CA LEU A 60 12.22 9.48 0.49
C LEU A 60 11.31 9.05 1.65
N GLU A 61 11.37 9.80 2.74
CA GLU A 61 10.49 9.56 3.90
C GLU A 61 9.00 9.73 3.48
N PRO A 62 8.14 8.74 3.77
CA PRO A 62 6.81 8.66 3.17
C PRO A 62 5.88 9.82 3.58
N LEU A 63 5.76 10.13 4.87
CA LEU A 63 4.77 11.12 5.34
C LEU A 63 5.12 12.53 4.90
N THR A 64 6.40 12.88 4.94
CA THR A 64 6.91 14.16 4.42
C THR A 64 6.65 14.29 2.92
N THR A 65 6.87 13.20 2.16
CA THR A 65 6.65 13.22 0.71
C THR A 65 5.15 13.27 0.37
N LEU A 66 4.30 12.57 1.12
CA LEU A 66 2.84 12.67 0.97
C LEU A 66 2.31 14.06 1.30
N ALA A 67 2.91 14.78 2.26
CA ALA A 67 2.54 16.17 2.55
C ALA A 67 2.82 17.09 1.35
N VAL A 68 3.94 16.86 0.63
CA VAL A 68 4.25 17.58 -0.61
C VAL A 68 3.23 17.25 -1.71
N ALA A 69 2.85 15.98 -1.85
CA ALA A 69 1.82 15.55 -2.81
C ALA A 69 0.44 16.11 -2.45
N ALA A 70 0.09 16.16 -1.16
CA ALA A 70 -1.15 16.77 -0.65
C ALA A 70 -1.29 18.22 -1.07
N GLY A 71 -0.21 19.00 -0.94
CA GLY A 71 -0.16 20.40 -1.36
C GLY A 71 -0.12 20.62 -2.89
N ALA A 72 0.00 19.54 -3.68
CA ALA A 72 0.02 19.60 -5.14
C ALA A 72 -1.27 19.09 -5.80
N THR A 73 -2.16 18.45 -5.04
CA THR A 73 -3.37 17.75 -5.50
C THR A 73 -4.57 18.09 -4.63
N GLU A 74 -5.80 17.86 -5.15
CA GLU A 74 -7.05 18.21 -4.45
C GLU A 74 -7.99 17.00 -4.23
N ARG A 75 -7.89 15.95 -5.05
CA ARG A 75 -8.88 14.85 -5.10
C ARG A 75 -8.32 13.48 -4.86
N VAL A 76 -7.12 13.20 -5.41
CA VAL A 76 -6.48 11.90 -5.35
C VAL A 76 -6.17 11.52 -3.90
N ARG A 77 -6.48 10.28 -3.51
CA ARG A 77 -6.14 9.78 -2.18
C ARG A 77 -4.62 9.61 -2.03
N LEU A 78 -4.14 9.71 -0.82
CA LEU A 78 -2.72 9.73 -0.48
C LEU A 78 -2.43 8.57 0.47
N GLY A 79 -1.61 7.63 0.07
CA GLY A 79 -1.43 6.41 0.84
C GLY A 79 0.00 5.91 0.96
N THR A 80 0.16 4.97 1.86
CA THR A 80 1.40 4.20 2.01
C THR A 80 1.15 2.72 1.66
N SER A 81 2.06 2.08 0.95
CA SER A 81 2.04 0.63 0.75
C SER A 81 3.47 0.09 0.85
N ILE A 82 3.80 -0.26 2.06
CA ILE A 82 3.17 -0.12 3.36
C ILE A 82 4.01 0.78 4.28
N LEU A 83 3.38 1.46 5.26
CA LEU A 83 4.08 2.13 6.35
C LEU A 83 4.58 1.09 7.36
N ILE A 84 5.87 1.12 7.67
CA ILE A 84 6.48 0.19 8.66
C ILE A 84 6.23 0.78 10.06
N MET A 85 5.08 0.46 10.63
CA MET A 85 4.61 1.06 11.87
C MET A 85 5.61 0.96 13.03
N PRO A 86 6.19 -0.23 13.36
CA PRO A 86 7.00 -0.37 14.55
C PRO A 86 8.37 0.33 14.51
N LEU A 87 8.72 1.03 13.43
CA LEU A 87 9.86 1.95 13.41
C LEU A 87 9.54 3.31 14.02
N ARG A 88 8.29 3.56 14.48
CA ARG A 88 7.79 4.87 14.90
C ARG A 88 7.17 4.82 16.30
N ASN A 89 7.07 5.99 16.95
CA ASN A 89 6.30 6.13 18.17
C ASN A 89 4.79 6.27 17.86
N PRO A 90 3.87 5.57 18.54
CA PRO A 90 2.44 5.59 18.22
C PRO A 90 1.79 6.97 18.36
N VAL A 91 2.10 7.74 19.39
CA VAL A 91 1.49 9.07 19.62
C VAL A 91 1.99 10.08 18.59
N LEU A 92 3.30 10.06 18.31
CA LEU A 92 3.87 10.93 17.29
C LEU A 92 3.29 10.61 15.90
N LEU A 93 3.23 9.32 15.55
CA LEU A 93 2.67 8.87 14.27
C LEU A 93 1.17 9.22 14.17
N ALA A 94 0.39 9.02 15.23
CA ALA A 94 -1.03 9.43 15.24
C ALA A 94 -1.18 10.94 14.99
N LYS A 95 -0.33 11.76 15.62
CA LYS A 95 -0.33 13.23 15.40
C LYS A 95 0.03 13.61 13.96
N GLU A 96 1.03 12.96 13.37
CA GLU A 96 1.45 13.18 11.98
C GLU A 96 0.32 12.83 11.01
N LEU A 97 -0.31 11.66 11.21
CA LEU A 97 -1.43 11.19 10.40
C LEU A 97 -2.68 12.05 10.54
N ALA A 98 -3.03 12.48 11.77
CA ALA A 98 -4.14 13.41 12.00
C ALA A 98 -3.92 14.75 11.29
N THR A 99 -2.67 15.24 11.32
CA THR A 99 -2.30 16.50 10.64
C THR A 99 -2.40 16.35 9.12
N LEU A 100 -1.84 15.27 8.56
CA LEU A 100 -1.90 15.01 7.12
C LEU A 100 -3.35 14.81 6.64
N GLN A 101 -4.15 14.07 7.41
CA GLN A 101 -5.58 13.85 7.14
C GLN A 101 -6.35 15.16 7.09
N PHE A 102 -6.13 16.03 8.09
CA PHE A 102 -6.76 17.34 8.15
C PHE A 102 -6.35 18.26 6.99
N LEU A 103 -5.04 18.37 6.72
CA LEU A 103 -4.50 19.22 5.65
C LEU A 103 -4.84 18.73 4.24
N SER A 104 -5.11 17.44 4.08
CA SER A 104 -5.46 16.83 2.79
C SER A 104 -6.97 16.72 2.54
N ASP A 105 -7.81 17.26 3.42
CA ASP A 105 -9.27 17.09 3.35
C ASP A 105 -9.71 15.61 3.31
N ASN A 106 -9.28 14.85 4.33
CA ASN A 106 -9.68 13.45 4.55
C ASN A 106 -9.29 12.47 3.42
N ARG A 107 -8.13 12.66 2.77
CA ARG A 107 -7.66 11.84 1.65
C ARG A 107 -6.65 10.74 2.02
N VAL A 108 -6.31 10.56 3.30
CA VAL A 108 -5.23 9.66 3.71
C VAL A 108 -5.68 8.21 3.83
N VAL A 109 -4.88 7.29 3.30
CA VAL A 109 -5.02 5.83 3.43
C VAL A 109 -3.69 5.23 3.89
N ILE A 110 -3.68 4.54 5.00
CA ILE A 110 -2.46 3.94 5.56
C ILE A 110 -2.46 2.44 5.32
N GLY A 111 -1.73 2.01 4.31
CA GLY A 111 -1.32 0.61 4.23
C GLY A 111 -0.27 0.37 5.31
N ALA A 112 -0.64 -0.41 6.33
CA ALA A 112 0.13 -0.63 7.54
C ALA A 112 0.78 -2.02 7.55
N GLY A 113 2.04 -2.10 7.93
CA GLY A 113 2.73 -3.38 8.02
C GLY A 113 3.85 -3.39 9.05
N VAL A 114 4.44 -4.58 9.20
CA VAL A 114 5.48 -4.81 10.20
C VAL A 114 6.90 -4.69 9.67
N GLY A 115 7.11 -4.59 8.36
CA GLY A 115 8.45 -4.55 7.76
C GLY A 115 9.25 -5.87 7.86
N TRP A 116 10.41 -5.89 7.19
CA TRP A 116 11.24 -7.11 7.07
C TRP A 116 12.75 -6.87 7.24
N ASN A 117 13.25 -5.65 7.09
CA ASN A 117 14.67 -5.32 7.07
C ASN A 117 15.24 -5.19 8.49
N ASP A 118 16.15 -6.07 8.88
CA ASP A 118 16.76 -6.08 10.21
C ASP A 118 17.51 -4.78 10.52
N ALA A 119 18.24 -4.23 9.55
CA ALA A 119 19.03 -3.02 9.74
C ALA A 119 18.17 -1.79 10.07
N GLU A 120 16.93 -1.71 9.57
CA GLU A 120 16.02 -0.61 9.90
C GLU A 120 15.57 -0.68 11.37
N TYR A 121 15.32 -1.89 11.89
CA TYR A 121 15.01 -2.09 13.31
C TYR A 121 16.18 -1.77 14.21
N GLU A 122 17.38 -2.22 13.86
CA GLU A 122 18.63 -1.91 14.59
C GLU A 122 18.86 -0.39 14.65
N ALA A 123 18.67 0.30 13.52
CA ALA A 123 18.88 1.75 13.43
C ALA A 123 17.96 2.58 14.36
N VAL A 124 16.76 2.07 14.68
CA VAL A 124 15.81 2.74 15.58
C VAL A 124 15.76 2.13 16.99
N GLY A 125 16.66 1.19 17.28
CA GLY A 125 16.75 0.55 18.61
C GLY A 125 15.57 -0.37 18.95
N VAL A 126 14.88 -0.92 17.96
CA VAL A 126 13.77 -1.85 18.12
C VAL A 126 14.22 -3.27 17.78
N HIS A 127 13.87 -4.26 18.60
CA HIS A 127 14.17 -5.64 18.27
C HIS A 127 13.13 -6.19 17.28
N LYS A 128 13.57 -6.71 16.12
CA LYS A 128 12.67 -7.17 15.04
C LYS A 128 11.65 -8.22 15.49
N SER A 129 11.98 -9.08 16.45
CA SER A 129 11.03 -10.08 16.97
C SER A 129 9.81 -9.46 17.69
N GLU A 130 9.90 -8.19 18.09
CA GLU A 130 8.83 -7.46 18.78
C GLU A 130 7.86 -6.77 17.82
N ARG A 131 8.24 -6.65 16.53
CA ARG A 131 7.53 -5.83 15.53
C ARG A 131 6.02 -6.09 15.47
N GLY A 132 5.61 -7.36 15.51
CA GLY A 132 4.19 -7.72 15.47
C GLY A 132 3.42 -7.20 16.68
N LYS A 133 3.93 -7.49 17.89
CA LYS A 133 3.29 -7.08 19.15
C LYS A 133 3.32 -5.57 19.35
N ARG A 134 4.41 -4.90 18.92
CA ARG A 134 4.46 -3.43 18.91
C ARG A 134 3.38 -2.84 18.00
N THR A 135 3.18 -3.42 16.81
CA THR A 135 2.12 -2.99 15.90
C THR A 135 0.73 -3.16 16.52
N ASP A 136 0.49 -4.25 17.25
CA ASP A 136 -0.80 -4.47 17.94
C ASP A 136 -1.06 -3.37 18.98
N GLU A 137 -0.09 -3.07 19.86
CA GLU A 137 -0.19 -1.99 20.84
C GLU A 137 -0.28 -0.59 20.18
N MET A 138 0.41 -0.38 19.06
CA MET A 138 0.28 0.86 18.30
C MET A 138 -1.15 1.06 17.78
N LEU A 139 -1.79 0.03 17.27
CA LEU A 139 -3.19 0.12 16.82
C LEU A 139 -4.14 0.38 18.00
N ASP A 140 -3.88 -0.21 19.19
CA ASP A 140 -4.67 0.05 20.40
C ASP A 140 -4.61 1.52 20.85
N ILE A 141 -3.50 2.19 20.62
CA ILE A 141 -3.30 3.61 20.96
C ILE A 141 -3.78 4.53 19.84
N MET A 142 -3.38 4.22 18.59
CA MET A 142 -3.54 5.16 17.48
C MET A 142 -4.97 5.25 16.96
N LEU A 143 -5.70 4.12 16.86
CA LEU A 143 -7.05 4.15 16.32
C LEU A 143 -7.96 5.05 17.16
N PRO A 144 -8.09 4.89 18.49
CA PRO A 144 -8.92 5.78 19.29
C PRO A 144 -8.40 7.22 19.32
N LEU A 145 -7.06 7.47 19.35
CA LEU A 145 -6.53 8.83 19.23
C LEU A 145 -6.98 9.52 17.93
N LEU A 146 -6.96 8.80 16.80
CA LEU A 146 -7.38 9.30 15.49
C LEU A 146 -8.91 9.46 15.38
N GLU A 147 -9.67 8.77 16.20
CA GLU A 147 -11.13 8.94 16.38
C GLU A 147 -11.48 10.08 17.31
N GLY A 148 -10.47 10.72 17.92
CA GLY A 148 -10.61 11.89 18.82
C GLY A 148 -10.95 11.50 20.25
N GLU A 149 -10.55 10.31 20.68
CA GLU A 149 -10.68 9.88 22.05
C GLU A 149 -9.45 10.27 22.88
N THR A 150 -9.64 10.42 24.20
CA THR A 150 -8.54 10.50 25.16
C THR A 150 -8.10 9.09 25.52
N VAL A 151 -6.81 8.79 25.41
CA VAL A 151 -6.28 7.44 25.56
C VAL A 151 -5.39 7.32 26.80
N THR A 152 -5.70 6.35 27.64
CA THR A 152 -4.82 5.80 28.67
C THR A 152 -4.57 4.32 28.32
N TYR A 153 -3.30 3.96 28.14
CA TYR A 153 -2.89 2.61 27.74
C TYR A 153 -1.59 2.20 28.44
N HIS A 154 -1.56 1.02 29.02
CA HIS A 154 -0.39 0.44 29.67
C HIS A 154 -0.09 -0.94 29.09
N GLY A 155 0.71 -0.97 28.04
CA GLY A 155 1.17 -2.17 27.39
C GLY A 155 2.58 -2.60 27.79
N ARG A 156 3.11 -3.55 27.06
CA ARG A 156 4.49 -4.00 27.24
C ARG A 156 5.52 -3.05 26.65
N TYR A 157 5.17 -2.42 25.53
CA TYR A 157 6.10 -1.61 24.72
C TYR A 157 5.79 -0.12 24.80
N TYR A 158 4.55 0.22 25.05
CA TYR A 158 4.09 1.61 25.14
C TYR A 158 3.24 1.83 26.37
N SER A 159 3.39 3.01 26.96
CA SER A 159 2.56 3.46 28.07
C SER A 159 2.26 4.93 27.89
N VAL A 160 0.98 5.30 27.96
CA VAL A 160 0.48 6.66 27.83
C VAL A 160 -0.65 6.88 28.82
N ASP A 161 -0.72 8.07 29.40
CA ASP A 161 -1.77 8.47 30.35
C ASP A 161 -2.45 9.75 29.89
N ASP A 162 -3.76 9.71 29.76
CA ASP A 162 -4.60 10.86 29.48
C ASP A 162 -4.16 11.66 28.24
N VAL A 163 -3.81 10.93 27.17
CA VAL A 163 -3.30 11.55 25.92
C VAL A 163 -4.45 11.82 24.97
N PHE A 164 -4.48 13.05 24.45
CA PHE A 164 -5.39 13.50 23.42
C PHE A 164 -4.63 14.26 22.32
N ILE A 165 -5.06 14.20 21.07
CA ILE A 165 -4.39 14.87 19.96
C ILE A 165 -5.34 15.75 19.14
N GLU A 166 -4.82 16.88 18.68
CA GLU A 166 -5.42 17.78 17.71
C GLU A 166 -4.47 17.97 16.50
N PRO A 167 -4.92 18.28 15.26
CA PRO A 167 -6.31 18.51 14.88
C PRO A 167 -7.13 17.22 14.79
N ARG A 168 -8.41 17.32 15.05
CA ARG A 168 -9.37 16.26 14.76
C ARG A 168 -9.86 16.41 13.32
N ALA A 169 -9.57 15.46 12.45
CA ALA A 169 -10.17 15.39 11.12
C ALA A 169 -11.63 14.91 11.21
N ALA A 170 -12.43 15.20 10.19
CA ALA A 170 -13.83 14.74 10.15
C ALA A 170 -13.94 13.19 10.14
N GLN A 171 -12.90 12.52 9.65
CA GLN A 171 -12.78 11.07 9.63
C GLN A 171 -11.31 10.71 9.91
N ARG A 172 -11.09 9.61 10.65
CA ARG A 172 -9.73 9.07 10.74
C ARG A 172 -9.22 8.57 9.38
N PRO A 173 -7.91 8.51 9.15
CA PRO A 173 -7.36 7.82 8.00
C PRO A 173 -7.86 6.37 7.92
N ALA A 174 -8.10 5.87 6.72
CA ALA A 174 -8.35 4.44 6.53
C ALA A 174 -7.05 3.65 6.76
N PHE A 175 -7.15 2.52 7.46
CA PHE A 175 -6.02 1.60 7.69
C PHE A 175 -6.24 0.31 6.92
N TRP A 176 -5.28 -0.06 6.07
CA TRP A 176 -5.25 -1.32 5.34
C TRP A 176 -4.07 -2.16 5.82
N VAL A 177 -4.30 -3.39 6.19
CA VAL A 177 -3.25 -4.27 6.72
C VAL A 177 -2.52 -4.98 5.59
N GLY A 178 -1.21 -4.78 5.52
CA GLY A 178 -0.34 -5.49 4.59
C GLY A 178 0.07 -6.87 5.12
N GLY A 179 -0.05 -7.90 4.28
CA GLY A 179 0.36 -9.26 4.60
C GLY A 179 -0.58 -10.34 4.07
N GLY A 180 -0.41 -11.56 4.54
CA GLY A 180 -1.18 -12.73 4.09
C GLY A 180 -0.43 -14.02 4.40
N SER A 181 -0.62 -15.03 3.56
CA SER A 181 0.04 -16.32 3.70
C SER A 181 1.55 -16.25 3.62
N GLN A 182 2.19 -17.03 4.45
CA GLN A 182 3.63 -17.26 4.42
C GLN A 182 3.93 -18.76 4.54
N LEU A 183 5.01 -19.21 3.96
CA LEU A 183 5.54 -20.55 4.24
C LEU A 183 5.89 -20.63 5.72
N ALA A 184 5.32 -21.59 6.42
CA ALA A 184 5.58 -21.81 7.84
C ALA A 184 7.06 -22.16 8.07
N ASN A 185 7.66 -22.86 7.12
CA ASN A 185 9.07 -23.18 7.08
C ASN A 185 9.56 -23.11 5.62
N PRO A 186 10.50 -22.18 5.28
CA PRO A 186 11.03 -22.07 3.92
C PRO A 186 11.74 -23.34 3.40
N LYS A 187 12.11 -24.25 4.29
CA LYS A 187 12.77 -25.54 3.95
C LYS A 187 11.79 -26.71 3.86
N SER A 188 10.51 -26.48 4.15
CA SER A 188 9.45 -27.48 4.02
C SER A 188 8.46 -27.02 2.95
N PRO A 189 8.04 -27.88 2.00
CA PRO A 189 7.07 -27.53 0.94
C PRO A 189 5.62 -27.50 1.46
N ASP A 190 5.41 -27.10 2.71
CA ASP A 190 4.07 -26.95 3.28
C ASP A 190 3.28 -25.87 2.54
N VAL A 191 1.97 -26.07 2.48
CA VAL A 191 1.05 -25.05 1.96
C VAL A 191 1.21 -23.78 2.76
N PRO A 192 1.36 -22.61 2.11
CA PRO A 192 1.42 -21.34 2.82
C PRO A 192 0.19 -21.16 3.72
N LYS A 193 0.41 -20.68 4.95
CA LYS A 193 -0.66 -20.40 5.90
C LYS A 193 -0.82 -18.91 6.09
N PHE A 194 -2.07 -18.47 6.16
CA PHE A 194 -2.37 -17.08 6.49
C PHE A 194 -1.90 -16.78 7.92
N VAL A 195 -1.19 -15.69 8.08
CA VAL A 195 -0.64 -15.29 9.38
C VAL A 195 -1.77 -14.80 10.28
N GLU A 196 -2.02 -15.49 11.40
CA GLU A 196 -3.11 -15.19 12.33
C GLU A 196 -3.14 -13.73 12.80
N SER A 197 -1.98 -13.16 13.12
CA SER A 197 -1.91 -11.77 13.54
C SER A 197 -2.26 -10.77 12.44
N VAL A 198 -2.15 -11.14 11.15
CA VAL A 198 -2.63 -10.31 10.03
C VAL A 198 -4.15 -10.34 10.00
N LYS A 199 -4.77 -11.52 10.11
CA LYS A 199 -6.24 -11.66 10.19
C LYS A 199 -6.82 -10.83 11.35
N ALA A 200 -6.23 -10.97 12.55
CA ALA A 200 -6.67 -10.25 13.73
C ALA A 200 -6.56 -8.73 13.60
N ARG A 201 -5.50 -8.21 12.96
CA ARG A 201 -5.38 -6.77 12.67
C ARG A 201 -6.39 -6.31 11.63
N THR A 202 -6.60 -7.11 10.59
CA THR A 202 -7.56 -6.78 9.52
C THR A 202 -8.99 -6.68 10.06
N LEU A 203 -9.35 -7.49 11.07
CA LEU A 203 -10.65 -7.42 11.74
C LEU A 203 -10.94 -6.06 12.40
N ARG A 204 -9.90 -5.28 12.69
CA ARG A 204 -9.96 -3.98 13.39
C ARG A 204 -9.77 -2.79 12.47
N THR A 205 -9.61 -3.02 11.16
CA THR A 205 -9.20 -2.00 10.19
C THR A 205 -10.09 -2.03 8.96
N ASP A 206 -9.78 -1.23 7.95
CA ASP A 206 -10.69 -0.91 6.85
C ASP A 206 -10.33 -1.63 5.54
N GLY A 207 -9.22 -2.38 5.51
CA GLY A 207 -8.80 -3.05 4.27
C GLY A 207 -7.64 -4.02 4.45
N TRP A 208 -7.38 -4.74 3.37
CA TRP A 208 -6.33 -5.74 3.27
C TRP A 208 -5.51 -5.54 1.99
N ILE A 209 -4.18 -5.65 2.13
CA ILE A 209 -3.22 -5.61 1.02
C ILE A 209 -2.46 -6.94 1.01
N PRO A 210 -2.82 -7.91 0.13
CA PRO A 210 -2.00 -9.10 -0.10
C PRO A 210 -0.57 -8.71 -0.46
N ARG A 211 0.39 -9.56 -0.13
CA ARG A 211 1.79 -9.30 -0.49
C ARG A 211 1.95 -9.11 -2.00
N PRO A 212 2.80 -8.19 -2.48
CA PRO A 212 3.04 -7.98 -3.92
C PRO A 212 3.41 -9.26 -4.68
N THR A 213 4.05 -10.20 -3.98
CA THR A 213 4.50 -11.48 -4.54
C THR A 213 3.46 -12.60 -4.40
N CYS A 214 2.22 -12.29 -4.03
CA CYS A 214 1.15 -13.27 -3.89
C CYS A 214 0.49 -13.56 -5.25
N PRO A 215 0.54 -14.78 -5.79
CA PRO A 215 -0.11 -15.10 -7.04
C PRO A 215 -1.64 -15.19 -6.87
N PRO A 216 -2.43 -15.05 -7.95
CA PRO A 216 -3.89 -15.04 -7.87
C PRO A 216 -4.53 -16.21 -7.10
N PRO A 217 -4.09 -17.48 -7.25
CA PRO A 217 -4.67 -18.59 -6.47
C PRO A 217 -4.45 -18.44 -4.96
N ASP A 218 -3.31 -17.88 -4.54
CA ASP A 218 -3.02 -17.64 -3.13
C ASP A 218 -3.83 -16.45 -2.60
N ILE A 219 -4.02 -15.39 -3.39
CA ILE A 219 -4.90 -14.28 -3.04
C ILE A 219 -6.31 -14.79 -2.81
N ARG A 220 -6.83 -15.63 -3.71
CA ARG A 220 -8.17 -16.21 -3.59
C ARG A 220 -8.32 -17.04 -2.31
N ARG A 221 -7.39 -17.95 -2.04
CA ARG A 221 -7.39 -18.76 -0.82
C ARG A 221 -7.34 -17.90 0.44
N ASP A 222 -6.43 -16.90 0.48
CA ASP A 222 -6.28 -16.01 1.62
C ASP A 222 -7.55 -15.16 1.83
N TRP A 223 -8.20 -14.73 0.76
CA TRP A 223 -9.45 -13.98 0.82
C TRP A 223 -10.60 -14.85 1.36
N ASP A 224 -10.74 -16.10 0.91
CA ASP A 224 -11.74 -17.04 1.41
C ASP A 224 -11.53 -17.32 2.90
N GLU A 225 -10.27 -17.51 3.33
CA GLU A 225 -9.94 -17.73 4.74
C GLU A 225 -10.24 -16.47 5.59
N LEU A 226 -9.98 -15.27 5.06
CA LEU A 226 -10.29 -14.02 5.75
C LEU A 226 -11.82 -13.83 5.89
N GLN A 227 -12.59 -14.12 4.86
CA GLN A 227 -14.05 -14.08 4.92
C GLN A 227 -14.62 -15.04 5.98
N ALA A 228 -14.10 -16.27 6.05
CA ALA A 228 -14.49 -17.23 7.07
C ALA A 228 -14.16 -16.71 8.47
N PHE A 229 -12.95 -16.20 8.68
CA PHE A 229 -12.51 -15.63 9.96
C PHE A 229 -13.37 -14.44 10.42
N PHE A 230 -13.77 -13.54 9.49
CA PHE A 230 -14.68 -12.45 9.79
C PHE A 230 -16.06 -12.96 10.21
N GLY A 231 -16.61 -13.96 9.49
CA GLY A 231 -17.88 -14.59 9.82
C GLY A 231 -17.89 -15.24 11.21
N GLU A 232 -16.81 -15.93 11.59
CA GLU A 232 -16.62 -16.52 12.93
C GLU A 232 -16.59 -15.44 14.04
N ASN A 233 -16.18 -14.21 13.72
CA ASN A 233 -16.16 -13.07 14.63
C ASN A 233 -17.40 -12.16 14.49
N GLY A 234 -18.45 -12.60 13.79
CA GLY A 234 -19.70 -11.86 13.65
C GLY A 234 -19.61 -10.62 12.75
N GLN A 235 -18.58 -10.53 11.90
CA GLN A 235 -18.34 -9.41 10.99
C GLN A 235 -18.41 -9.88 9.52
N ASP A 236 -18.58 -8.92 8.60
CA ASP A 236 -18.62 -9.16 7.16
C ASP A 236 -17.36 -8.62 6.49
N ALA A 237 -16.47 -9.51 6.03
CA ALA A 237 -15.25 -9.14 5.34
C ALA A 237 -15.48 -8.35 4.04
N ARG A 238 -16.69 -8.42 3.45
CA ARG A 238 -17.06 -7.61 2.27
C ARG A 238 -17.07 -6.10 2.56
N GLN A 239 -16.90 -5.70 3.82
CA GLN A 239 -16.69 -4.29 4.20
C GLN A 239 -15.25 -3.83 4.00
N LEU A 240 -14.30 -4.73 3.87
CA LEU A 240 -12.89 -4.39 3.62
C LEU A 240 -12.69 -3.89 2.18
N SER A 241 -11.75 -2.97 2.02
CA SER A 241 -11.13 -2.70 0.73
C SER A 241 -10.03 -3.74 0.48
N VAL A 242 -10.05 -4.41 -0.67
CA VAL A 242 -9.01 -5.37 -1.06
C VAL A 242 -8.15 -4.76 -2.17
N ALA A 243 -6.96 -4.29 -1.81
CA ALA A 243 -6.04 -3.65 -2.75
C ALA A 243 -4.80 -4.52 -2.98
N HIS A 244 -4.36 -4.67 -4.22
CA HIS A 244 -3.15 -5.41 -4.54
C HIS A 244 -2.06 -4.50 -5.10
N GLU A 245 -0.93 -4.45 -4.39
CA GLU A 245 0.28 -3.79 -4.86
C GLU A 245 0.98 -4.67 -5.89
N ASN A 246 1.40 -4.07 -7.00
CA ASN A 246 2.25 -4.76 -7.97
C ASN A 246 3.13 -3.79 -8.76
N PHE A 247 4.07 -4.34 -9.54
CA PHE A 247 5.02 -3.59 -10.33
C PHE A 247 4.76 -3.84 -11.81
N LEU A 248 4.67 -2.75 -12.58
CA LEU A 248 4.41 -2.78 -14.02
C LEU A 248 5.25 -1.74 -14.75
N HIS A 249 6.11 -2.21 -15.65
CA HIS A 249 6.68 -1.38 -16.70
C HIS A 249 6.08 -1.83 -18.04
N LEU A 250 5.15 -1.04 -18.57
CA LEU A 250 4.45 -1.40 -19.80
C LEU A 250 5.35 -1.19 -21.02
N VAL A 251 5.45 -2.20 -21.86
CA VAL A 251 6.13 -2.15 -23.15
C VAL A 251 5.10 -2.43 -24.27
N LEU A 252 4.88 -1.45 -25.14
CA LEU A 252 3.90 -1.55 -26.21
C LEU A 252 4.45 -2.38 -27.38
N THR A 253 4.39 -3.70 -27.23
CA THR A 253 4.83 -4.68 -28.26
C THR A 253 4.04 -5.97 -28.12
N ASN A 254 3.83 -6.65 -29.27
CA ASN A 254 3.25 -8.01 -29.30
C ASN A 254 4.33 -9.10 -29.27
N ASP A 255 5.61 -8.72 -29.22
CA ASP A 255 6.72 -9.65 -29.08
C ASP A 255 7.00 -9.91 -27.58
N PRO A 256 6.69 -11.12 -27.08
CA PRO A 256 6.82 -11.43 -25.65
C PRO A 256 8.28 -11.46 -25.17
N VAL A 257 9.22 -11.74 -26.03
CA VAL A 257 10.65 -11.74 -25.67
C VAL A 257 11.12 -10.31 -25.49
N ARG A 258 10.85 -9.45 -26.46
CA ARG A 258 11.18 -8.03 -26.37
C ARG A 258 10.51 -7.36 -25.16
N ALA A 259 9.24 -7.65 -24.91
CA ALA A 259 8.53 -7.10 -23.75
C ALA A 259 9.28 -7.41 -22.45
N ARG A 260 9.60 -8.68 -22.20
CA ARG A 260 10.29 -9.14 -20.99
C ARG A 260 11.69 -8.57 -20.86
N GLU A 261 12.47 -8.54 -21.93
CA GLU A 261 13.82 -7.96 -21.91
C GLU A 261 13.82 -6.48 -21.53
N GLU A 262 12.89 -5.68 -22.06
CA GLU A 262 12.78 -4.27 -21.74
C GLU A 262 12.26 -4.07 -20.30
N GLN A 263 11.30 -4.87 -19.85
CA GLN A 263 10.79 -4.88 -18.48
C GLN A 263 11.87 -5.23 -17.47
N HIS A 264 12.66 -6.28 -17.70
CA HIS A 264 13.79 -6.64 -16.84
C HIS A 264 14.80 -5.50 -16.71
N ARG A 265 15.13 -4.81 -17.81
CA ARG A 265 16.02 -3.64 -17.76
C ARG A 265 15.44 -2.50 -16.90
N ALA A 266 14.13 -2.26 -16.95
CA ALA A 266 13.47 -1.26 -16.11
C ALA A 266 13.47 -1.68 -14.63
N PHE A 267 13.13 -2.93 -14.35
CA PHE A 267 13.11 -3.49 -12.99
C PHE A 267 14.47 -3.43 -12.30
N LEU A 268 15.55 -3.77 -12.98
CA LEU A 268 16.92 -3.77 -12.42
C LEU A 268 17.44 -2.36 -12.08
N LYS A 269 16.78 -1.29 -12.53
CA LYS A 269 17.09 0.07 -12.09
C LYS A 269 16.57 0.37 -10.68
N VAL A 270 15.52 -0.31 -10.25
CA VAL A 270 14.86 -0.10 -8.97
C VAL A 270 15.08 -1.28 -8.02
N MET A 271 14.98 -2.50 -8.55
CA MET A 271 15.13 -3.73 -7.77
C MET A 271 16.54 -4.31 -7.92
N SER A 272 17.05 -4.92 -6.86
CA SER A 272 18.31 -5.63 -6.92
C SER A 272 18.20 -6.89 -7.79
N GLY A 273 19.32 -7.32 -8.42
CA GLY A 273 19.39 -8.53 -9.22
C GLY A 273 19.43 -9.85 -8.43
N GLU A 274 19.24 -9.84 -7.10
CA GLU A 274 19.24 -11.06 -6.28
C GLU A 274 18.09 -12.02 -6.59
N ARG A 275 16.97 -11.47 -7.11
CA ARG A 275 15.84 -12.27 -7.59
C ARG A 275 16.00 -12.49 -9.09
N GLY A 276 16.20 -13.75 -9.49
CA GLY A 276 16.36 -14.10 -10.91
C GLY A 276 15.12 -13.70 -11.74
N PRO A 277 15.29 -13.53 -13.07
CA PRO A 277 14.21 -13.11 -13.97
C PRO A 277 12.97 -14.01 -13.90
N GLU A 278 13.14 -15.32 -13.86
CA GLU A 278 12.03 -16.27 -13.74
C GLU A 278 11.16 -16.02 -12.51
N TYR A 279 11.76 -15.70 -11.36
CA TYR A 279 11.00 -15.35 -10.15
C TYR A 279 10.23 -14.03 -10.34
N LEU A 280 10.85 -13.01 -10.91
CA LEU A 280 10.19 -11.71 -11.12
C LEU A 280 8.96 -11.87 -12.02
N GLU A 281 9.05 -12.67 -13.08
CA GLU A 281 7.96 -12.93 -14.01
C GLU A 281 6.79 -13.72 -13.39
N THR A 282 7.06 -14.54 -12.37
CA THR A 282 5.98 -15.28 -11.68
C THR A 282 5.18 -14.44 -10.70
N VAL A 283 5.74 -13.36 -10.16
CA VAL A 283 5.12 -12.57 -9.09
C VAL A 283 4.68 -11.19 -9.50
N TYR A 284 5.35 -10.58 -10.49
CA TYR A 284 5.03 -9.24 -10.98
C TYR A 284 4.39 -9.26 -12.37
N LEU A 285 3.97 -8.08 -12.84
CA LEU A 285 3.29 -7.95 -14.12
C LEU A 285 4.32 -7.83 -15.25
N PHE A 286 4.56 -8.95 -15.92
CA PHE A 286 5.46 -9.06 -17.07
C PHE A 286 4.73 -9.55 -18.31
N GLY A 287 5.27 -9.23 -19.48
CA GLY A 287 4.80 -9.70 -20.78
C GLY A 287 4.24 -8.59 -21.67
N THR A 288 3.55 -9.01 -22.73
CA THR A 288 2.84 -8.13 -23.66
C THR A 288 1.65 -7.45 -22.97
N PRO A 289 1.06 -6.40 -23.55
CA PRO A 289 -0.16 -5.79 -22.99
C PRO A 289 -1.28 -6.81 -22.69
N ASP A 290 -1.51 -7.78 -23.58
CA ASP A 290 -2.56 -8.81 -23.37
C ASP A 290 -2.23 -9.75 -22.19
N GLU A 291 -0.96 -10.12 -22.02
CA GLU A 291 -0.51 -10.92 -20.87
C GLU A 291 -0.67 -10.13 -19.57
N VAL A 292 -0.35 -8.84 -19.55
CA VAL A 292 -0.55 -7.95 -18.41
C VAL A 292 -2.03 -7.82 -18.05
N ILE A 293 -2.91 -7.58 -19.04
CA ILE A 293 -4.36 -7.51 -18.84
C ILE A 293 -4.88 -8.82 -18.24
N SER A 294 -4.49 -9.97 -18.82
CA SER A 294 -4.88 -11.28 -18.32
C SER A 294 -4.44 -11.51 -16.87
N SER A 295 -3.22 -11.07 -16.53
CA SER A 295 -2.66 -11.17 -15.18
C SER A 295 -3.39 -10.27 -14.16
N LEU A 296 -3.79 -9.06 -14.56
CA LEU A 296 -4.62 -8.17 -13.74
C LEU A 296 -6.02 -8.76 -13.57
N GLN A 297 -6.64 -9.26 -14.64
CA GLN A 297 -7.97 -9.88 -14.58
C GLN A 297 -8.00 -11.08 -13.63
N ALA A 298 -6.99 -11.95 -13.67
CA ALA A 298 -6.90 -13.08 -12.75
C ALA A 298 -6.85 -12.65 -11.26
N ARG A 299 -6.31 -11.47 -10.97
CA ARG A 299 -6.30 -10.89 -9.62
C ARG A 299 -7.66 -10.32 -9.23
N VAL A 300 -8.35 -9.67 -10.16
CA VAL A 300 -9.74 -9.23 -9.96
C VAL A 300 -10.63 -10.44 -9.66
N ASP A 301 -10.50 -11.51 -10.44
CA ASP A 301 -11.25 -12.76 -10.24
C ASP A 301 -10.92 -13.44 -8.90
N ALA A 302 -9.71 -13.20 -8.37
CA ALA A 302 -9.29 -13.66 -7.04
C ALA A 302 -9.83 -12.79 -5.89
N GLY A 303 -10.50 -11.67 -6.17
CA GLY A 303 -11.12 -10.81 -5.16
C GLY A 303 -10.47 -9.44 -4.97
N VAL A 304 -9.49 -9.08 -5.80
CA VAL A 304 -8.88 -7.74 -5.76
C VAL A 304 -9.87 -6.71 -6.32
N GLU A 305 -10.12 -5.65 -5.56
CA GLU A 305 -11.03 -4.56 -5.92
C GLU A 305 -10.30 -3.30 -6.41
N GLN A 306 -9.03 -3.17 -6.07
CA GLN A 306 -8.19 -2.03 -6.43
C GLN A 306 -6.74 -2.45 -6.65
N PHE A 307 -6.08 -1.83 -7.61
CA PHE A 307 -4.64 -1.99 -7.83
C PHE A 307 -3.85 -0.79 -7.32
N ILE A 308 -2.62 -1.04 -6.85
CA ILE A 308 -1.61 -0.05 -6.52
C ILE A 308 -0.38 -0.41 -7.36
N LEU A 309 -0.15 0.33 -8.45
CA LEU A 309 0.85 -0.04 -9.43
C LEU A 309 2.07 0.88 -9.41
N HIS A 310 3.25 0.27 -9.42
CA HIS A 310 4.53 0.97 -9.49
C HIS A 310 5.04 0.99 -10.94
N THR A 311 5.32 2.19 -11.48
CA THR A 311 5.73 2.37 -12.89
C THR A 311 7.16 1.91 -13.19
N MET A 312 8.00 1.67 -12.19
CA MET A 312 9.45 1.39 -12.30
C MET A 312 10.25 2.52 -12.98
N THR A 313 9.65 3.66 -13.20
CA THR A 313 10.25 4.85 -13.80
C THR A 313 9.49 6.10 -13.36
N PRO A 314 10.14 7.27 -13.29
CA PRO A 314 9.45 8.54 -13.07
C PRO A 314 8.76 9.09 -14.33
N ASP A 315 8.88 8.42 -15.48
CA ASP A 315 8.30 8.87 -16.74
C ASP A 315 6.76 8.78 -16.70
N PRO A 316 6.04 9.91 -16.76
CA PRO A 316 4.57 9.92 -16.74
C PRO A 316 3.94 9.32 -18.01
N GLN A 317 4.72 9.07 -19.07
CA GLN A 317 4.20 8.41 -20.28
C GLN A 317 3.66 7.01 -19.98
N GLN A 318 4.26 6.30 -19.01
CA GLN A 318 3.73 5.01 -18.56
C GLN A 318 2.26 5.10 -18.09
N LEU A 319 1.89 6.18 -17.40
CA LEU A 319 0.52 6.38 -16.92
C LEU A 319 -0.47 6.59 -18.08
N ASN A 320 -0.08 7.37 -19.09
CA ASN A 320 -0.89 7.57 -20.30
C ASN A 320 -1.10 6.26 -21.06
N ASP A 321 -0.04 5.46 -21.16
CA ASP A 321 -0.11 4.16 -21.84
C ASP A 321 -0.99 3.17 -21.06
N TRP A 322 -0.95 3.15 -19.72
CA TRP A 322 -1.85 2.33 -18.91
C TRP A 322 -3.32 2.72 -19.09
N VAL A 323 -3.63 4.02 -19.06
CA VAL A 323 -5.00 4.52 -19.25
C VAL A 323 -5.55 4.18 -20.65
N ARG A 324 -4.69 4.14 -21.65
CA ARG A 324 -5.09 3.89 -23.02
C ARG A 324 -5.19 2.39 -23.35
N GLU A 325 -4.21 1.59 -22.93
CA GLU A 325 -4.01 0.23 -23.43
C GLU A 325 -4.39 -0.87 -22.40
N ILE A 326 -4.28 -0.60 -21.09
CA ILE A 326 -4.47 -1.63 -20.07
C ILE A 326 -5.79 -1.47 -19.33
N ILE A 327 -6.01 -0.32 -18.71
CA ILE A 327 -7.12 -0.09 -17.78
C ILE A 327 -8.49 -0.34 -18.41
N PRO A 328 -8.77 0.08 -19.68
CA PRO A 328 -10.07 -0.16 -20.32
C PRO A 328 -10.43 -1.63 -20.52
N ASN A 329 -9.43 -2.51 -20.46
CA ASN A 329 -9.56 -3.93 -20.74
C ASN A 329 -9.58 -4.80 -19.46
N VAL A 330 -9.48 -4.19 -18.27
CA VAL A 330 -9.64 -4.89 -16.98
C VAL A 330 -11.07 -4.68 -16.48
N VAL A 331 -11.81 -5.77 -16.27
CA VAL A 331 -13.23 -5.74 -15.93
C VAL A 331 -13.43 -6.08 -14.46
N PHE A 332 -13.98 -5.14 -13.69
CA PHE A 332 -14.37 -5.37 -12.31
C PHE A 332 -15.84 -5.81 -12.21
N PRO A 333 -16.20 -6.68 -11.24
CA PRO A 333 -17.59 -7.07 -11.02
C PRO A 333 -18.48 -5.85 -10.73
N ALA A 334 -19.71 -5.84 -11.24
CA ALA A 334 -20.68 -4.75 -10.97
C ALA A 334 -21.05 -4.63 -9.49
N THR A 335 -20.85 -5.70 -8.71
CA THR A 335 -21.04 -5.75 -7.25
C THR A 335 -19.87 -5.17 -6.46
N ALA A 336 -18.72 -4.95 -7.11
CA ALA A 336 -17.64 -4.19 -6.50
C ALA A 336 -18.14 -2.74 -6.36
N GLY A 337 -18.56 -2.36 -5.15
CA GLY A 337 -18.97 -1.00 -4.84
C GLY A 337 -17.91 0.04 -5.26
N PRO A 338 -18.22 1.34 -5.32
CA PRO A 338 -17.18 2.34 -5.51
C PRO A 338 -16.08 2.11 -4.47
N VAL A 339 -14.82 2.33 -4.85
CA VAL A 339 -13.70 2.27 -3.90
C VAL A 339 -14.13 3.05 -2.66
N ARG A 340 -14.25 2.35 -1.53
CA ARG A 340 -14.95 2.89 -0.36
C ARG A 340 -14.18 4.09 0.17
N LYS A 341 -14.84 5.24 0.11
CA LYS A 341 -14.41 6.38 0.93
C LYS A 341 -14.69 6.00 2.38
N PRO A 342 -13.83 6.38 3.33
CA PRO A 342 -14.11 6.19 4.75
C PRO A 342 -15.53 6.65 5.06
N ASN A 343 -16.27 5.91 5.88
CA ASN A 343 -17.69 6.10 6.13
C ASN A 343 -17.98 7.53 6.58
N ARG A 344 -18.79 8.29 5.82
CA ARG A 344 -19.18 9.67 6.15
C ARG A 344 -20.23 9.77 7.25
N ASP A 345 -20.83 8.63 7.67
CA ASP A 345 -22.02 8.62 8.51
C ASP A 345 -21.74 8.47 10.02
N ALA A 346 -20.49 8.37 10.44
CA ALA A 346 -20.14 8.35 11.85
C ALA A 346 -19.68 9.73 12.32
N VAL A 347 -20.58 10.45 12.95
CA VAL A 347 -20.49 11.63 13.80
C VAL A 347 -21.13 12.89 13.18
N ALA A 348 -22.45 12.99 13.32
CA ALA A 348 -23.09 14.30 13.53
C ALA A 348 -22.65 14.79 14.92
N VAL A 349 -21.72 15.72 14.94
CA VAL A 349 -21.41 16.46 16.18
C VAL A 349 -22.51 17.47 16.33
N GLU A 350 -23.41 17.26 17.32
CA GLU A 350 -24.23 18.34 17.81
C GLU A 350 -23.32 19.46 18.33
N SER A 351 -23.49 20.63 17.74
CA SER A 351 -22.83 21.90 18.07
C SER A 351 -23.20 22.42 19.44
#